data_ef606b3046502c0fa1b1b416fc402ab0
#
_entry.id   ef606b3046502c0fa1b1b416fc402ab0
#
_cell.length_a   1.000
_cell.length_b   1.000
_cell.length_c   1.000
_cell.angle_alpha   90.00
_cell.angle_beta   90.00
_cell.angle_gamma   90.00
#
_symmetry.space_group_name_H-M   'P 1'
#
loop_
_entity.id
_entity.type
_entity.pdbx_description
1 polymer ?
#
loop_
_entity_poly.entity_id
_entity_poly.type
_entity_poly.pdbx_seq_one_letter_code
_entity_poly.pdbx_strand_id
1 'polypeptide(L)'
;MLSRITGLLRETLIARTYGASEWTDAFNVAFRIPNLLRRLFAEGAFSQAFVPVLSETNTKEGKEGTTLMVSAIATLLFWALLATVILGVIGAPWIIFLVASGIRETGAHEASLTLTRIMFPYIGLISMVSLSAGILNTYKKFAVPAFTPVLLNLSMIFSSWLLSPYFETPIYALGIGVIVGGITQLAIQIPALKKIGMLPRIGLGFSKINQAWNHPGAKKVLRLMLPALFGVSVAQLSLIINTNIASHLAVGSVSWLSYADRLMEFPTALLGVAIATVLLPSLSKANALEDKTQMAQLVDWGLKLTFVLAAPAALALFIFGQPLAAVLYHYGQFTAVDVAMTQQALAAYGVGLIGLILIKILAPAYYSRQDIKTPVRIAIIVLVLTQLANIVLVPWLNHAGLALSIGLGACLNAFLLWRGLHQQGLLMKNAGWLKFLFKLSIALVAIGVIFYYGAHQHDWLELKNTPFIRITWLGLWLALAGGVYLGALWLTGFRVKDFLYKAT
;
A
#
# COMPACT_ATOMS: atom_id res chain seq x y z
N MET A 1 -12.83 -2.01 5.50
CA MET A 1 -13.23 -0.59 5.72
C MET A 1 -12.70 -0.05 7.05
N LEU A 2 -12.98 -0.68 8.19
CA LEU A 2 -12.58 -0.18 9.52
C LEU A 2 -11.07 0.14 9.64
N SER A 3 -10.21 -0.73 9.14
CA SER A 3 -8.75 -0.51 9.14
C SER A 3 -8.30 0.73 8.36
N ARG A 4 -9.01 1.11 7.30
CA ARG A 4 -8.69 2.32 6.53
C ARG A 4 -9.11 3.59 7.26
N ILE A 5 -10.28 3.57 7.91
CA ILE A 5 -10.76 4.68 8.72
C ILE A 5 -9.80 4.90 9.91
N THR A 6 -9.47 3.83 10.64
CA THR A 6 -8.52 3.92 11.76
C THR A 6 -7.12 4.32 11.30
N GLY A 7 -6.71 3.90 10.10
CA GLY A 7 -5.44 4.30 9.49
C GLY A 7 -5.39 5.79 9.17
N LEU A 8 -6.47 6.35 8.58
CA LEU A 8 -6.57 7.77 8.29
C LEU A 8 -6.58 8.59 9.58
N LEU A 9 -7.38 8.16 10.59
CA LEU A 9 -7.41 8.80 11.91
C LEU A 9 -6.03 8.82 12.56
N ARG A 10 -5.28 7.72 12.48
CA ARG A 10 -3.91 7.64 12.97
C ARG A 10 -3.01 8.69 12.28
N GLU A 11 -3.03 8.77 10.96
CA GLU A 11 -2.21 9.75 10.22
C GLU A 11 -2.59 11.19 10.58
N THR A 12 -3.87 11.49 10.71
CA THR A 12 -4.35 12.81 11.16
C THR A 12 -3.83 13.16 12.56
N LEU A 13 -3.85 12.20 13.48
CA LEU A 13 -3.35 12.41 14.84
C LEU A 13 -1.82 12.52 14.88
N ILE A 14 -1.09 11.74 14.08
CA ILE A 14 0.36 11.88 13.92
C ILE A 14 0.70 13.27 13.37
N ALA A 15 0.03 13.70 12.30
CA ALA A 15 0.22 15.03 11.73
C ALA A 15 -0.05 16.13 12.76
N ARG A 16 -1.14 16.01 13.53
CA ARG A 16 -1.50 16.97 14.57
C ARG A 16 -0.46 17.06 15.69
N THR A 17 0.08 15.90 16.12
CA THR A 17 0.97 15.81 17.29
C THR A 17 2.41 16.15 16.95
N TYR A 18 2.91 15.71 15.80
CA TYR A 18 4.33 15.77 15.45
C TYR A 18 4.63 16.64 14.22
N GLY A 19 3.61 16.99 13.41
CA GLY A 19 3.78 17.76 12.16
C GLY A 19 4.53 16.97 11.08
N ALA A 20 5.14 17.70 10.16
CA ALA A 20 6.12 17.19 9.20
C ALA A 20 7.52 17.66 9.62
N SER A 21 7.99 17.19 10.75
CA SER A 21 9.26 17.54 11.38
C SER A 21 10.35 16.52 11.06
N GLU A 22 11.61 16.83 11.42
CA GLU A 22 12.72 15.89 11.35
C GLU A 22 12.46 14.60 12.16
N TRP A 23 11.74 14.70 13.29
CA TRP A 23 11.35 13.55 14.10
C TRP A 23 10.35 12.64 13.41
N THR A 24 9.39 13.23 12.66
CA THR A 24 8.43 12.48 11.86
C THR A 24 9.12 11.82 10.65
N ASP A 25 10.09 12.51 10.05
CA ASP A 25 10.94 11.93 9.00
C ASP A 25 11.74 10.73 9.55
N ALA A 26 12.35 10.87 10.74
CA ALA A 26 13.05 9.78 11.42
C ALA A 26 12.17 8.56 11.67
N PHE A 27 10.93 8.79 12.14
CA PHE A 27 9.95 7.72 12.34
C PHE A 27 9.58 7.04 11.01
N ASN A 28 9.27 7.82 9.97
CA ASN A 28 8.90 7.29 8.67
C ASN A 28 10.03 6.47 8.05
N VAL A 29 11.27 6.93 8.15
CA VAL A 29 12.46 6.20 7.70
C VAL A 29 12.65 4.91 8.48
N ALA A 30 12.64 4.98 9.82
CA ALA A 30 12.82 3.82 10.68
C ALA A 30 11.73 2.76 10.49
N PHE A 31 10.50 3.18 10.21
CA PHE A 31 9.37 2.27 9.98
C PHE A 31 9.36 1.66 8.57
N ARG A 32 10.18 2.18 7.62
CA ARG A 32 10.23 1.65 6.23
C ARG A 32 10.54 0.16 6.18
N ILE A 33 11.60 -0.29 6.87
CA ILE A 33 12.01 -1.70 6.84
C ILE A 33 10.99 -2.63 7.51
N PRO A 34 10.51 -2.37 8.74
CA PRO A 34 9.42 -3.15 9.31
C PRO A 34 8.19 -3.25 8.42
N ASN A 35 7.78 -2.14 7.81
CA ASN A 35 6.62 -2.11 6.93
C ASN A 35 6.86 -2.85 5.59
N LEU A 36 8.07 -2.76 5.04
CA LEU A 36 8.51 -3.52 3.86
C LEU A 36 8.41 -5.02 4.13
N LEU A 37 8.98 -5.49 5.23
CA LEU A 37 8.97 -6.90 5.59
C LEU A 37 7.55 -7.38 5.93
N ARG A 38 6.71 -6.53 6.55
CA ARG A 38 5.29 -6.81 6.70
C ARG A 38 4.62 -7.07 5.35
N ARG A 39 4.88 -6.24 4.34
CA ARG A 39 4.32 -6.44 2.98
C ARG A 39 4.84 -7.73 2.33
N LEU A 40 6.11 -8.06 2.51
CA LEU A 40 6.69 -9.30 1.98
C LEU A 40 6.09 -10.55 2.63
N PHE A 41 5.94 -10.55 3.94
CA PHE A 41 5.43 -11.71 4.69
C PHE A 41 3.91 -11.78 4.72
N ALA A 42 3.21 -10.69 5.09
CA ALA A 42 1.76 -10.73 5.30
C ALA A 42 0.94 -10.73 4.00
N GLU A 43 1.37 -9.95 3.02
CA GLU A 43 0.61 -9.69 1.79
C GLU A 43 1.22 -10.37 0.55
N GLY A 44 2.44 -10.89 0.67
CA GLY A 44 3.24 -11.33 -0.47
C GLY A 44 3.66 -12.80 -0.46
N ALA A 45 4.96 -13.00 -0.63
CA ALA A 45 5.57 -14.30 -0.94
C ALA A 45 5.26 -15.41 0.07
N PHE A 46 5.24 -15.11 1.37
CA PHE A 46 4.97 -16.13 2.38
C PHE A 46 3.53 -16.66 2.30
N SER A 47 2.52 -15.80 2.28
CA SER A 47 1.12 -16.23 2.20
C SER A 47 0.83 -17.00 0.92
N GLN A 48 1.40 -16.59 -0.21
CA GLN A 48 1.23 -17.26 -1.50
C GLN A 48 1.86 -18.67 -1.52
N ALA A 49 2.97 -18.87 -0.81
CA ALA A 49 3.63 -20.15 -0.69
C ALA A 49 2.99 -21.05 0.38
N PHE A 50 2.67 -20.48 1.54
CA PHE A 50 2.25 -21.22 2.72
C PHE A 50 0.82 -21.74 2.62
N VAL A 51 -0.17 -20.90 2.22
CA VAL A 51 -1.59 -21.28 2.25
C VAL A 51 -1.92 -22.47 1.34
N PRO A 52 -1.42 -22.57 0.10
CA PRO A 52 -1.67 -23.73 -0.75
C PRO A 52 -1.07 -25.03 -0.17
N VAL A 53 0.18 -24.97 0.35
CA VAL A 53 0.83 -26.14 0.95
C VAL A 53 0.10 -26.57 2.21
N LEU A 54 -0.35 -25.61 3.05
CA LEU A 54 -1.13 -25.89 4.24
C LEU A 54 -2.46 -26.59 3.90
N SER A 55 -3.16 -26.09 2.87
CA SER A 55 -4.42 -26.66 2.41
C SER A 55 -4.22 -28.07 1.86
N GLU A 56 -3.16 -28.30 1.08
CA GLU A 56 -2.81 -29.62 0.54
C GLU A 56 -2.49 -30.62 1.67
N THR A 57 -1.67 -30.22 2.65
CA THR A 57 -1.32 -31.08 3.79
C THR A 57 -2.54 -31.39 4.63
N ASN A 58 -3.42 -30.41 4.87
CA ASN A 58 -4.66 -30.63 5.61
C ASN A 58 -5.59 -31.65 4.92
N THR A 59 -5.61 -31.66 3.59
CA THR A 59 -6.42 -32.59 2.82
C THR A 59 -5.81 -34.01 2.79
N LYS A 60 -4.47 -34.12 2.69
CA LYS A 60 -3.78 -35.39 2.53
C LYS A 60 -3.42 -36.08 3.85
N GLU A 61 -2.99 -35.33 4.84
CA GLU A 61 -2.42 -35.82 6.09
C GLU A 61 -3.32 -35.53 7.32
N GLY A 62 -4.42 -34.80 7.08
CA GLY A 62 -5.37 -34.46 8.12
C GLY A 62 -4.81 -33.48 9.14
N LYS A 63 -5.47 -33.42 10.29
CA LYS A 63 -5.17 -32.42 11.34
C LYS A 63 -3.81 -32.62 11.98
N GLU A 64 -3.37 -33.85 12.14
CA GLU A 64 -2.14 -34.22 12.85
C GLU A 64 -0.90 -33.84 12.00
N GLY A 65 -0.84 -34.25 10.74
CA GLY A 65 0.22 -33.87 9.80
C GLY A 65 0.29 -32.35 9.60
N THR A 66 -0.87 -31.71 9.53
CA THR A 66 -0.95 -30.24 9.44
C THR A 66 -0.35 -29.55 10.66
N THR A 67 -0.63 -30.03 11.87
CA THR A 67 -0.09 -29.47 13.12
C THR A 67 1.42 -29.62 13.19
N LEU A 68 1.97 -30.75 12.74
CA LEU A 68 3.40 -30.99 12.67
C LEU A 68 4.08 -30.03 11.67
N MET A 69 3.52 -29.90 10.47
CA MET A 69 4.03 -28.97 9.45
C MET A 69 3.99 -27.51 9.94
N VAL A 70 2.87 -27.09 10.51
CA VAL A 70 2.70 -25.71 11.05
C VAL A 70 3.73 -25.44 12.15
N SER A 71 3.96 -26.41 13.06
CA SER A 71 4.95 -26.29 14.14
C SER A 71 6.38 -26.24 13.60
N ALA A 72 6.68 -27.03 12.55
CA ALA A 72 7.98 -26.99 11.89
C ALA A 72 8.25 -25.63 11.24
N ILE A 73 7.28 -25.11 10.47
CA ILE A 73 7.39 -23.79 9.83
C ILE A 73 7.49 -22.67 10.88
N ALA A 74 6.67 -22.72 11.94
CA ALA A 74 6.72 -21.75 13.03
C ALA A 74 8.08 -21.76 13.74
N THR A 75 8.68 -22.94 13.94
CA THR A 75 10.02 -23.08 14.55
C THR A 75 11.10 -22.44 13.67
N LEU A 76 11.13 -22.76 12.37
CA LEU A 76 12.10 -22.19 11.43
C LEU A 76 11.93 -20.67 11.31
N LEU A 77 10.68 -20.22 11.19
CA LEU A 77 10.36 -18.81 11.09
C LEU A 77 10.79 -18.06 12.35
N PHE A 78 10.48 -18.58 13.54
CA PHE A 78 10.85 -17.97 14.79
C PHE A 78 12.37 -17.77 14.93
N TRP A 79 13.17 -18.80 14.66
CA TRP A 79 14.63 -18.71 14.79
C TRP A 79 15.26 -17.82 13.70
N ALA A 80 14.77 -17.90 12.47
CA ALA A 80 15.20 -17.01 11.38
C ALA A 80 14.88 -15.55 11.69
N LEU A 81 13.69 -15.27 12.21
CA LEU A 81 13.28 -13.92 12.60
C LEU A 81 14.03 -13.41 13.82
N LEU A 82 14.28 -14.26 14.81
CA LEU A 82 15.10 -13.89 15.98
C LEU A 82 16.50 -13.47 15.54
N ALA A 83 17.15 -14.25 14.67
CA ALA A 83 18.44 -13.88 14.09
C ALA A 83 18.35 -12.56 13.30
N THR A 84 17.32 -12.40 12.45
CA THR A 84 17.08 -11.18 11.68
C THR A 84 16.89 -9.96 12.60
N VAL A 85 16.13 -10.10 13.68
CA VAL A 85 15.90 -9.02 14.66
C VAL A 85 17.21 -8.63 15.35
N ILE A 86 17.98 -9.60 15.83
CA ILE A 86 19.29 -9.33 16.48
C ILE A 86 20.23 -8.61 15.49
N LEU A 87 20.36 -9.14 14.27
CA LEU A 87 21.20 -8.53 13.24
C LEU A 87 20.72 -7.13 12.85
N GLY A 88 19.41 -6.91 12.81
CA GLY A 88 18.85 -5.61 12.44
C GLY A 88 18.98 -4.56 13.55
N VAL A 89 18.83 -4.96 14.82
CA VAL A 89 19.07 -4.06 15.96
C VAL A 89 20.53 -3.63 16.05
N ILE A 90 21.46 -4.58 15.86
CA ILE A 90 22.91 -4.30 15.81
C ILE A 90 23.24 -3.49 14.55
N GLY A 91 22.68 -3.88 13.41
CA GLY A 91 22.91 -3.27 12.10
C GLY A 91 22.11 -1.99 11.85
N ALA A 92 21.37 -1.45 12.83
CA ALA A 92 20.57 -0.24 12.65
C ALA A 92 21.32 0.94 11.99
N PRO A 93 22.60 1.23 12.32
CA PRO A 93 23.36 2.29 11.64
C PRO A 93 23.52 2.06 10.14
N TRP A 94 23.76 0.81 9.73
CA TRP A 94 23.89 0.44 8.32
C TRP A 94 22.56 0.50 7.59
N ILE A 95 21.47 0.11 8.27
CA ILE A 95 20.12 0.17 7.74
C ILE A 95 19.73 1.62 7.46
N ILE A 96 19.94 2.54 8.42
CA ILE A 96 19.65 3.97 8.24
C ILE A 96 20.52 4.56 7.14
N PHE A 97 21.79 4.20 7.07
CA PHE A 97 22.67 4.63 5.97
C PHE A 97 22.13 4.20 4.60
N LEU A 98 21.64 2.98 4.47
CA LEU A 98 21.13 2.45 3.20
C LEU A 98 19.78 3.10 2.82
N VAL A 99 18.89 3.28 3.81
CA VAL A 99 17.51 3.74 3.58
C VAL A 99 17.40 5.25 3.50
N ALA A 100 18.21 5.99 4.25
CA ALA A 100 18.12 7.44 4.37
C ALA A 100 19.45 8.04 4.86
N SER A 101 20.49 8.00 4.01
CA SER A 101 21.81 8.53 4.37
C SER A 101 21.80 10.03 4.68
N GLY A 102 20.91 10.81 4.08
CA GLY A 102 20.76 12.24 4.32
C GLY A 102 20.29 12.61 5.73
N ILE A 103 19.60 11.70 6.44
CA ILE A 103 19.15 11.97 7.81
C ILE A 103 20.32 12.11 8.79
N ARG A 104 21.53 11.67 8.44
CA ARG A 104 22.75 11.82 9.24
C ARG A 104 23.15 13.28 9.43
N GLU A 105 22.76 14.15 8.52
CA GLU A 105 23.06 15.58 8.56
C GLU A 105 22.03 16.36 9.36
N THR A 106 21.00 15.71 9.88
CA THR A 106 19.91 16.32 10.68
C THR A 106 20.05 15.96 12.17
N GLY A 107 19.43 16.76 13.04
CA GLY A 107 19.35 16.47 14.47
C GLY A 107 18.63 15.17 14.82
N ALA A 108 17.86 14.61 13.88
CA ALA A 108 17.06 13.41 14.07
C ALA A 108 17.81 12.09 13.83
N HIS A 109 19.12 12.12 13.56
CA HIS A 109 19.90 10.90 13.30
C HIS A 109 19.79 9.90 14.46
N GLU A 110 20.08 10.34 15.69
CA GLU A 110 19.99 9.50 16.88
C GLU A 110 18.57 8.97 17.11
N ALA A 111 17.55 9.79 16.86
CA ALA A 111 16.16 9.36 16.96
C ALA A 111 15.84 8.27 15.92
N SER A 112 16.33 8.39 14.70
CA SER A 112 16.13 7.38 13.66
C SER A 112 16.78 6.04 14.01
N LEU A 113 17.98 6.04 14.60
CA LEU A 113 18.65 4.85 15.10
C LEU A 113 17.87 4.18 16.24
N THR A 114 17.48 4.99 17.23
CA THR A 114 16.71 4.52 18.39
C THR A 114 15.35 3.96 17.96
N LEU A 115 14.62 4.65 17.12
CA LEU A 115 13.34 4.18 16.55
C LEU A 115 13.53 2.89 15.76
N THR A 116 14.59 2.77 14.96
CA THR A 116 14.87 1.54 14.21
C THR A 116 15.09 0.39 15.19
N ARG A 117 15.90 0.56 16.24
CA ARG A 117 16.14 -0.48 17.24
C ARG A 117 14.87 -0.87 18.00
N ILE A 118 14.03 0.10 18.38
CA ILE A 118 12.74 -0.14 19.05
C ILE A 118 11.82 -0.93 18.14
N MET A 119 11.67 -0.50 16.87
CA MET A 119 10.67 -1.06 15.97
C MET A 119 11.12 -2.32 15.23
N PHE A 120 12.40 -2.64 15.17
CA PHE A 120 12.89 -3.81 14.43
C PHE A 120 12.30 -5.13 14.92
N PRO A 121 12.09 -5.38 16.23
CA PRO A 121 11.40 -6.58 16.72
C PRO A 121 9.97 -6.78 16.20
N TYR A 122 9.33 -5.71 15.73
CA TYR A 122 8.02 -5.82 15.10
C TYR A 122 8.00 -6.76 13.90
N ILE A 123 9.14 -6.92 13.22
CA ILE A 123 9.28 -7.86 12.08
C ILE A 123 8.98 -9.29 12.53
N GLY A 124 9.50 -9.69 13.67
CA GLY A 124 9.22 -11.00 14.27
C GLY A 124 7.73 -11.18 14.58
N LEU A 125 7.15 -10.18 15.23
CA LEU A 125 5.74 -10.20 15.61
C LEU A 125 4.82 -10.28 14.39
N ILE A 126 5.01 -9.41 13.39
CA ILE A 126 4.13 -9.34 12.23
C ILE A 126 4.26 -10.59 11.32
N SER A 127 5.43 -11.21 11.27
CA SER A 127 5.61 -12.45 10.53
C SER A 127 4.88 -13.62 11.20
N MET A 128 4.88 -13.68 12.53
CA MET A 128 4.09 -14.66 13.28
C MET A 128 2.59 -14.38 13.20
N VAL A 129 2.18 -13.11 13.16
CA VAL A 129 0.80 -12.69 12.85
C VAL A 129 0.38 -13.19 11.46
N SER A 130 1.25 -13.11 10.47
CA SER A 130 0.99 -13.55 9.09
C SER A 130 0.85 -15.06 8.98
N LEU A 131 1.72 -15.81 9.67
CA LEU A 131 1.61 -17.27 9.80
C LEU A 131 0.25 -17.65 10.41
N SER A 132 -0.10 -17.03 11.53
CA SER A 132 -1.36 -17.24 12.24
C SER A 132 -2.57 -16.92 11.37
N ALA A 133 -2.51 -15.79 10.66
CA ALA A 133 -3.55 -15.39 9.71
C ALA A 133 -3.72 -16.39 8.55
N GLY A 134 -2.60 -16.90 8.00
CA GLY A 134 -2.62 -17.93 6.96
C GLY A 134 -3.32 -19.23 7.44
N ILE A 135 -3.03 -19.65 8.67
CA ILE A 135 -3.70 -20.81 9.28
C ILE A 135 -5.20 -20.51 9.44
N LEU A 136 -5.57 -19.40 10.08
CA LEU A 136 -6.96 -19.05 10.33
C LEU A 136 -7.77 -18.91 9.03
N ASN A 137 -7.21 -18.31 7.99
CA ASN A 137 -7.85 -18.17 6.68
C ASN A 137 -8.10 -19.53 6.01
N THR A 138 -7.16 -20.48 6.10
CA THR A 138 -7.33 -21.85 5.59
C THR A 138 -8.51 -22.55 6.28
N TYR A 139 -8.70 -22.28 7.58
CA TYR A 139 -9.84 -22.80 8.34
C TYR A 139 -11.09 -21.88 8.30
N LYS A 140 -11.17 -20.97 7.31
CA LYS A 140 -12.31 -20.04 7.06
C LYS A 140 -12.62 -19.12 8.26
N LYS A 141 -11.63 -18.77 9.07
CA LYS A 141 -11.74 -17.85 10.21
C LYS A 141 -11.15 -16.48 9.83
N PHE A 142 -11.83 -15.75 8.95
CA PHE A 142 -11.34 -14.50 8.35
C PHE A 142 -11.45 -13.28 9.27
N ALA A 143 -12.39 -13.25 10.21
CA ALA A 143 -12.71 -12.06 11.00
C ALA A 143 -11.54 -11.59 11.86
N VAL A 144 -10.85 -12.50 12.55
CA VAL A 144 -9.73 -12.19 13.44
C VAL A 144 -8.54 -11.64 12.65
N PRO A 145 -8.04 -12.32 11.58
CA PRO A 145 -7.00 -11.74 10.72
C PRO A 145 -7.35 -10.38 10.13
N ALA A 146 -8.60 -10.18 9.69
CA ALA A 146 -9.05 -8.92 9.10
C ALA A 146 -9.08 -7.76 10.11
N PHE A 147 -9.18 -8.05 11.40
CA PHE A 147 -9.19 -7.04 12.47
C PHE A 147 -7.78 -6.63 12.92
N THR A 148 -6.74 -7.44 12.69
CA THR A 148 -5.38 -7.17 13.18
C THR A 148 -4.81 -5.79 12.76
N PRO A 149 -5.02 -5.25 11.53
CA PRO A 149 -4.49 -3.94 11.18
C PRO A 149 -5.14 -2.79 11.98
N VAL A 150 -6.37 -2.98 12.48
CA VAL A 150 -7.05 -2.00 13.34
C VAL A 150 -6.30 -1.88 14.67
N LEU A 151 -5.85 -3.00 15.24
CA LEU A 151 -5.10 -3.01 16.50
C LEU A 151 -3.78 -2.25 16.39
N LEU A 152 -3.05 -2.38 15.29
CA LEU A 152 -1.84 -1.58 15.08
C LEU A 152 -2.16 -0.08 15.07
N ASN A 153 -3.19 0.32 14.34
CA ASN A 153 -3.57 1.73 14.28
C ASN A 153 -3.98 2.27 15.65
N LEU A 154 -4.80 1.53 16.38
CA LEU A 154 -5.23 1.90 17.72
C LEU A 154 -4.06 1.95 18.71
N SER A 155 -3.15 0.97 18.68
CA SER A 155 -1.96 0.97 19.54
C SER A 155 -1.08 2.20 19.31
N MET A 156 -0.86 2.58 18.05
CA MET A 156 -0.09 3.79 17.72
C MET A 156 -0.80 5.06 18.19
N ILE A 157 -2.13 5.14 18.02
CA ILE A 157 -2.93 6.28 18.49
C ILE A 157 -2.84 6.40 20.01
N PHE A 158 -3.11 5.32 20.73
CA PHE A 158 -3.10 5.32 22.20
C PHE A 158 -1.70 5.57 22.77
N SER A 159 -0.66 4.96 22.18
CA SER A 159 0.71 5.19 22.61
C SER A 159 1.14 6.63 22.36
N SER A 160 0.81 7.20 21.21
CA SER A 160 1.07 8.61 20.89
C SER A 160 0.37 9.55 21.89
N TRP A 161 -0.90 9.30 22.17
CA TRP A 161 -1.67 10.15 23.08
C TRP A 161 -1.21 10.01 24.54
N LEU A 162 -0.97 8.79 24.99
CA LEU A 162 -0.68 8.50 26.40
C LEU A 162 0.80 8.69 26.77
N LEU A 163 1.72 8.27 25.89
CA LEU A 163 3.14 8.17 26.22
C LEU A 163 3.98 9.36 25.75
N SER A 164 3.53 10.13 24.73
CA SER A 164 4.30 11.26 24.21
C SER A 164 4.74 12.27 25.28
N PRO A 165 3.89 12.61 26.30
CA PRO A 165 4.31 13.58 27.32
C PRO A 165 5.44 13.12 28.23
N TYR A 166 5.73 11.81 28.27
CA TYR A 166 6.74 11.23 29.17
C TYR A 166 8.12 11.08 28.53
N PHE A 167 8.26 11.40 27.24
CA PHE A 167 9.53 11.31 26.52
C PHE A 167 10.08 12.71 26.19
N GLU A 168 11.37 12.91 26.39
CA GLU A 168 12.07 14.10 25.90
C GLU A 168 11.94 14.22 24.38
N THR A 169 11.96 13.10 23.67
CA THR A 169 11.68 13.01 22.24
C THR A 169 10.34 12.31 22.03
N PRO A 170 9.21 13.05 21.92
CA PRO A 170 7.86 12.50 21.95
C PRO A 170 7.55 11.45 20.87
N ILE A 171 8.29 11.46 19.77
CA ILE A 171 8.13 10.53 18.64
C ILE A 171 8.40 9.06 19.02
N TYR A 172 9.17 8.80 20.09
CA TYR A 172 9.44 7.42 20.58
C TYR A 172 8.17 6.70 21.00
N ALA A 173 7.15 7.43 21.43
CA ALA A 173 5.83 6.88 21.75
C ALA A 173 5.23 6.11 20.56
N LEU A 174 5.42 6.61 19.34
CA LEU A 174 4.96 5.90 18.12
C LEU A 174 5.71 4.58 17.91
N GLY A 175 7.04 4.59 18.13
CA GLY A 175 7.85 3.36 18.03
C GLY A 175 7.38 2.27 18.99
N ILE A 176 7.08 2.66 20.26
CA ILE A 176 6.48 1.76 21.25
C ILE A 176 5.10 1.30 20.80
N GLY A 177 4.28 2.20 20.23
CA GLY A 177 2.98 1.89 19.70
C GLY A 177 3.01 0.82 18.60
N VAL A 178 4.05 0.79 17.78
CA VAL A 178 4.27 -0.26 16.78
C VAL A 178 4.49 -1.62 17.44
N ILE A 179 5.33 -1.69 18.49
CA ILE A 179 5.59 -2.94 19.22
C ILE A 179 4.34 -3.43 19.96
N VAL A 180 3.66 -2.55 20.69
CA VAL A 180 2.39 -2.87 21.37
C VAL A 180 1.36 -3.36 20.36
N GLY A 181 1.30 -2.71 19.19
CA GLY A 181 0.48 -3.13 18.07
C GLY A 181 0.79 -4.56 17.60
N GLY A 182 2.07 -4.89 17.41
CA GLY A 182 2.49 -6.23 17.03
C GLY A 182 2.12 -7.30 18.07
N ILE A 183 2.34 -7.00 19.35
CA ILE A 183 1.96 -7.90 20.45
C ILE A 183 0.45 -8.13 20.49
N THR A 184 -0.35 -7.07 20.41
CA THR A 184 -1.81 -7.18 20.44
C THR A 184 -2.37 -7.88 19.21
N GLN A 185 -1.78 -7.65 18.02
CA GLN A 185 -2.13 -8.36 16.80
C GLN A 185 -1.88 -9.88 16.90
N LEU A 186 -0.77 -10.29 17.52
CA LEU A 186 -0.48 -11.70 17.74
C LEU A 186 -1.37 -12.29 18.83
N ALA A 187 -1.54 -11.58 19.94
CA ALA A 187 -2.32 -12.02 21.09
C ALA A 187 -3.78 -12.34 20.73
N ILE A 188 -4.44 -11.50 19.92
CA ILE A 188 -5.84 -11.73 19.52
C ILE A 188 -6.03 -13.01 18.68
N GLN A 189 -4.98 -13.46 17.99
CA GLN A 189 -5.06 -14.68 17.15
C GLN A 189 -4.87 -15.97 17.95
N ILE A 190 -4.18 -15.92 19.11
CA ILE A 190 -3.89 -17.10 19.93
C ILE A 190 -5.16 -17.85 20.36
N PRO A 191 -6.22 -17.19 20.90
CA PRO A 191 -7.46 -17.89 21.26
C PRO A 191 -8.15 -18.54 20.07
N ALA A 192 -8.12 -17.88 18.89
CA ALA A 192 -8.70 -18.41 17.66
C ALA A 192 -7.94 -19.66 17.18
N LEU A 193 -6.60 -19.65 17.22
CA LEU A 193 -5.76 -20.79 16.90
C LEU A 193 -5.97 -21.95 17.87
N LYS A 194 -6.06 -21.67 19.18
CA LYS A 194 -6.39 -22.69 20.20
C LYS A 194 -7.75 -23.34 19.93
N LYS A 195 -8.76 -22.55 19.58
CA LYS A 195 -10.11 -23.04 19.31
C LYS A 195 -10.19 -24.04 18.14
N ILE A 196 -9.37 -23.85 17.11
CA ILE A 196 -9.26 -24.78 15.97
C ILE A 196 -8.24 -25.90 16.21
N GLY A 197 -7.48 -25.84 17.30
CA GLY A 197 -6.43 -26.80 17.66
C GLY A 197 -5.19 -26.74 16.80
N MET A 198 -4.90 -25.55 16.24
CA MET A 198 -3.77 -25.30 15.32
C MET A 198 -2.77 -24.28 15.90
N LEU A 199 -2.68 -24.19 17.23
CA LEU A 199 -1.66 -23.35 17.85
C LEU A 199 -0.27 -23.96 17.61
N PRO A 200 0.66 -23.25 16.91
CA PRO A 200 2.00 -23.75 16.63
C PRO A 200 2.78 -24.00 17.92
N ARG A 201 3.54 -25.08 17.95
CA ARG A 201 4.54 -25.35 19.02
C ARG A 201 5.91 -25.00 18.49
N ILE A 202 6.53 -23.95 19.05
CA ILE A 202 7.87 -23.53 18.68
C ILE A 202 8.88 -24.46 19.35
N GLY A 203 9.68 -25.14 18.55
CA GLY A 203 10.73 -26.01 19.03
C GLY A 203 11.93 -25.19 19.52
N LEU A 204 12.30 -25.37 20.79
CA LEU A 204 13.48 -24.79 21.37
C LEU A 204 14.62 -25.83 21.34
N GLY A 205 15.80 -25.41 20.87
CA GLY A 205 16.98 -26.26 20.79
C GLY A 205 17.28 -26.81 19.39
N PHE A 206 18.56 -27.11 19.19
CA PHE A 206 19.13 -27.46 17.88
C PHE A 206 18.50 -28.70 17.23
N SER A 207 18.18 -29.72 18.03
CA SER A 207 17.52 -30.95 17.52
C SER A 207 16.15 -30.64 16.92
N LYS A 208 15.36 -29.76 17.54
CA LYS A 208 14.03 -29.37 17.04
C LYS A 208 14.13 -28.50 15.78
N ILE A 209 15.13 -27.66 15.71
CA ILE A 209 15.40 -26.86 14.50
C ILE A 209 15.76 -27.79 13.33
N ASN A 210 16.64 -28.77 13.56
CA ASN A 210 17.04 -29.72 12.54
C ASN A 210 15.85 -30.59 12.07
N GLN A 211 15.00 -31.04 12.99
CA GLN A 211 13.76 -31.75 12.68
C GLN A 211 12.83 -30.90 11.81
N ALA A 212 12.63 -29.64 12.17
CA ALA A 212 11.80 -28.68 11.42
C ALA A 212 12.39 -28.40 10.03
N TRP A 213 13.72 -28.24 9.91
CA TRP A 213 14.42 -28.04 8.63
C TRP A 213 14.24 -29.21 7.67
N ASN A 214 14.21 -30.42 8.20
CA ASN A 214 14.04 -31.64 7.39
C ASN A 214 12.59 -31.97 7.08
N HIS A 215 11.62 -31.23 7.60
CA HIS A 215 10.21 -31.47 7.33
C HIS A 215 9.85 -31.18 5.85
N PRO A 216 9.25 -32.13 5.10
CA PRO A 216 8.97 -31.98 3.66
C PRO A 216 8.13 -30.75 3.34
N GLY A 217 7.07 -30.50 4.12
CA GLY A 217 6.18 -29.34 3.95
C GLY A 217 6.91 -28.01 4.16
N ALA A 218 7.83 -27.92 5.12
CA ALA A 218 8.62 -26.72 5.36
C ALA A 218 9.56 -26.43 4.17
N LYS A 219 10.27 -27.46 3.67
CA LYS A 219 11.12 -27.35 2.47
C LYS A 219 10.32 -26.90 1.23
N LYS A 220 9.10 -27.42 1.08
CA LYS A 220 8.20 -27.06 -0.02
C LYS A 220 7.81 -25.58 0.04
N VAL A 221 7.42 -25.08 1.23
CA VAL A 221 7.08 -23.66 1.44
C VAL A 221 8.28 -22.77 1.13
N LEU A 222 9.47 -23.08 1.66
CA LEU A 222 10.69 -22.30 1.40
C LEU A 222 11.04 -22.24 -0.09
N ARG A 223 10.93 -23.36 -0.81
CA ARG A 223 11.20 -23.42 -2.26
C ARG A 223 10.23 -22.55 -3.06
N LEU A 224 8.95 -22.51 -2.68
CA LEU A 224 7.93 -21.70 -3.35
C LEU A 224 8.05 -20.21 -2.98
N MET A 225 8.51 -19.89 -1.77
CA MET A 225 8.64 -18.54 -1.28
C MET A 225 9.78 -17.77 -1.99
N LEU A 226 10.91 -18.42 -2.28
CA LEU A 226 12.07 -17.75 -2.87
C LEU A 226 11.76 -17.02 -4.19
N PRO A 227 11.14 -17.64 -5.21
CA PRO A 227 10.77 -16.92 -6.44
C PRO A 227 9.77 -15.79 -6.21
N ALA A 228 8.82 -15.98 -5.30
CA ALA A 228 7.81 -14.97 -4.98
C ALA A 228 8.43 -13.73 -4.31
N LEU A 229 9.47 -13.91 -3.49
CA LEU A 229 10.24 -12.80 -2.89
C LEU A 229 10.85 -11.89 -3.97
N PHE A 230 11.45 -12.46 -5.01
CA PHE A 230 12.02 -11.67 -6.10
C PHE A 230 10.99 -10.80 -6.81
N GLY A 231 9.80 -11.33 -7.07
CA GLY A 231 8.73 -10.59 -7.75
C GLY A 231 8.25 -9.36 -6.97
N VAL A 232 8.18 -9.46 -5.63
CA VAL A 232 7.73 -8.37 -4.76
C VAL A 232 8.85 -7.37 -4.47
N SER A 233 10.13 -7.80 -4.53
CA SER A 233 11.28 -6.99 -4.15
C SER A 233 11.52 -5.77 -5.03
N VAL A 234 11.20 -5.82 -6.34
CA VAL A 234 11.46 -4.72 -7.28
C VAL A 234 10.77 -3.42 -6.85
N ALA A 235 9.48 -3.50 -6.50
CA ALA A 235 8.73 -2.32 -6.03
C ALA A 235 9.29 -1.78 -4.70
N GLN A 236 9.77 -2.67 -3.85
CA GLN A 236 10.33 -2.29 -2.55
C GLN A 236 11.71 -1.62 -2.69
N LEU A 237 12.51 -2.01 -3.66
CA LEU A 237 13.78 -1.34 -3.96
C LEU A 237 13.53 0.10 -4.41
N SER A 238 12.55 0.36 -5.27
CA SER A 238 12.17 1.73 -5.66
C SER A 238 11.81 2.58 -4.44
N LEU A 239 11.06 2.01 -3.51
CA LEU A 239 10.65 2.71 -2.29
C LEU A 239 11.85 3.09 -1.40
N ILE A 240 12.83 2.19 -1.25
CA ILE A 240 14.06 2.45 -0.48
C ILE A 240 14.87 3.56 -1.17
N ILE A 241 15.12 3.45 -2.47
CA ILE A 241 15.90 4.45 -3.23
C ILE A 241 15.23 5.83 -3.12
N ASN A 242 13.91 5.90 -3.34
CA ASN A 242 13.18 7.17 -3.27
C ASN A 242 13.17 7.76 -1.85
N THR A 243 13.14 6.92 -0.81
CA THR A 243 13.25 7.37 0.58
C THR A 243 14.66 7.92 0.86
N ASN A 244 15.69 7.28 0.32
CA ASN A 244 17.07 7.77 0.45
C ASN A 244 17.24 9.13 -0.24
N ILE A 245 16.74 9.28 -1.47
CA ILE A 245 16.76 10.58 -2.15
C ILE A 245 15.98 11.64 -1.35
N ALA A 246 14.77 11.30 -0.87
CA ALA A 246 13.96 12.22 -0.09
C ALA A 246 14.65 12.69 1.21
N SER A 247 15.48 11.84 1.82
CA SER A 247 16.22 12.17 3.04
C SER A 247 17.31 13.23 2.84
N HIS A 248 17.76 13.47 1.63
CA HIS A 248 18.71 14.53 1.26
C HIS A 248 18.03 15.85 0.88
N LEU A 249 16.69 15.90 0.86
CA LEU A 249 15.93 17.11 0.59
C LEU A 249 15.63 17.88 1.89
N ALA A 250 14.86 18.95 1.78
CA ALA A 250 14.44 19.72 2.95
C ALA A 250 13.78 18.85 4.02
N VAL A 251 14.02 19.18 5.30
CA VAL A 251 13.36 18.52 6.44
C VAL A 251 11.84 18.57 6.25
N GLY A 252 11.18 17.45 6.51
CA GLY A 252 9.75 17.24 6.25
C GLY A 252 9.46 16.55 4.90
N SER A 253 10.42 16.46 3.97
CA SER A 253 10.18 15.88 2.63
C SER A 253 9.72 14.42 2.68
N VAL A 254 10.27 13.60 3.56
CA VAL A 254 9.84 12.21 3.75
C VAL A 254 8.43 12.16 4.30
N SER A 255 8.10 13.06 5.23
CA SER A 255 6.78 13.15 5.86
C SER A 255 5.71 13.67 4.88
N TRP A 256 5.99 14.75 4.13
CA TRP A 256 5.06 15.28 3.12
C TRP A 256 4.71 14.25 2.06
N LEU A 257 5.72 13.51 1.57
CA LEU A 257 5.50 12.39 0.66
C LEU A 257 4.67 11.28 1.32
N SER A 258 4.92 10.97 2.59
CA SER A 258 4.18 9.93 3.31
C SER A 258 2.70 10.29 3.49
N TYR A 259 2.39 11.55 3.84
CA TYR A 259 1.01 12.04 3.96
C TYR A 259 0.30 12.08 2.61
N ALA A 260 0.99 12.55 1.56
CA ALA A 260 0.44 12.54 0.20
C ALA A 260 0.18 11.11 -0.32
N ASP A 261 1.11 10.20 -0.06
CA ASP A 261 1.01 8.77 -0.44
C ASP A 261 -0.22 8.11 0.20
N ARG A 262 -0.53 8.43 1.46
CA ARG A 262 -1.73 7.92 2.14
C ARG A 262 -3.02 8.35 1.47
N LEU A 263 -3.10 9.60 1.03
CA LEU A 263 -4.27 10.11 0.31
C LEU A 263 -4.39 9.47 -1.08
N MET A 264 -3.29 9.29 -1.78
CA MET A 264 -3.23 8.62 -3.08
C MET A 264 -3.54 7.12 -2.97
N GLU A 265 -3.11 6.45 -1.90
CA GLU A 265 -3.42 5.03 -1.66
C GLU A 265 -4.93 4.78 -1.50
N PHE A 266 -5.71 5.73 -1.00
CA PHE A 266 -7.14 5.54 -0.76
C PHE A 266 -7.91 5.19 -2.05
N PRO A 267 -7.93 6.02 -3.11
CA PRO A 267 -8.57 5.66 -4.37
C PRO A 267 -7.91 4.46 -5.06
N THR A 268 -6.58 4.35 -4.99
CA THR A 268 -5.84 3.23 -5.61
C THR A 268 -6.25 1.88 -5.02
N ALA A 269 -6.43 1.82 -3.72
CA ALA A 269 -6.78 0.58 -3.05
C ALA A 269 -8.29 0.28 -3.14
N LEU A 270 -9.15 1.33 -3.10
CA LEU A 270 -10.59 1.14 -3.23
C LEU A 270 -10.96 0.66 -4.63
N LEU A 271 -10.48 1.35 -5.66
CA LEU A 271 -10.85 1.09 -7.05
C LEU A 271 -10.03 -0.07 -7.64
N GLY A 272 -8.70 0.00 -7.50
CA GLY A 272 -7.81 -0.99 -8.12
C GLY A 272 -7.99 -2.40 -7.56
N VAL A 273 -8.15 -2.55 -6.24
CA VAL A 273 -8.37 -3.88 -5.64
C VAL A 273 -9.78 -4.40 -5.96
N ALA A 274 -10.81 -3.55 -5.89
CA ALA A 274 -12.17 -3.97 -6.17
C ALA A 274 -12.32 -4.50 -7.61
N ILE A 275 -11.77 -3.78 -8.59
CA ILE A 275 -11.83 -4.21 -10.00
C ILE A 275 -10.98 -5.48 -10.22
N ALA A 276 -9.76 -5.52 -9.66
CA ALA A 276 -8.87 -6.67 -9.83
C ALA A 276 -9.45 -7.97 -9.24
N THR A 277 -10.16 -7.90 -8.12
CA THR A 277 -10.78 -9.09 -7.50
C THR A 277 -11.90 -9.70 -8.34
N VAL A 278 -12.61 -8.90 -9.13
CA VAL A 278 -13.63 -9.38 -10.07
C VAL A 278 -13.00 -9.83 -11.38
N LEU A 279 -11.99 -9.10 -11.83
CA LEU A 279 -11.40 -9.29 -13.17
C LEU A 279 -10.53 -10.56 -13.24
N LEU A 280 -9.69 -10.83 -12.24
CA LEU A 280 -8.75 -11.95 -12.29
C LEU A 280 -9.42 -13.34 -12.44
N PRO A 281 -10.46 -13.71 -11.67
CA PRO A 281 -11.16 -14.98 -11.87
C PRO A 281 -11.82 -15.08 -13.25
N SER A 282 -12.41 -13.97 -13.73
CA SER A 282 -13.08 -13.92 -15.04
C SER A 282 -12.08 -14.09 -16.19
N LEU A 283 -10.92 -13.43 -16.11
CA LEU A 283 -9.83 -13.60 -17.08
C LEU A 283 -9.26 -15.03 -17.06
N SER A 284 -9.12 -15.63 -15.88
CA SER A 284 -8.63 -17.00 -15.74
C SER A 284 -9.61 -18.00 -16.38
N LYS A 285 -10.93 -17.79 -16.20
CA LYS A 285 -11.97 -18.61 -16.86
C LYS A 285 -11.92 -18.47 -18.37
N ALA A 286 -11.87 -17.23 -18.90
CA ALA A 286 -11.77 -16.96 -20.33
C ALA A 286 -10.49 -17.55 -20.94
N ASN A 287 -9.37 -17.49 -20.24
CA ASN A 287 -8.11 -18.11 -20.68
C ASN A 287 -8.19 -19.65 -20.71
N ALA A 288 -8.84 -20.26 -19.71
CA ALA A 288 -9.04 -21.71 -19.68
C ALA A 288 -9.93 -22.23 -20.83
N LEU A 289 -10.84 -21.37 -21.31
CA LEU A 289 -11.70 -21.62 -22.47
C LEU A 289 -11.07 -21.17 -23.80
N GLU A 290 -9.83 -20.66 -23.77
CA GLU A 290 -9.12 -20.11 -24.93
C GLU A 290 -9.88 -18.98 -25.67
N ASP A 291 -10.84 -18.34 -24.99
CA ASP A 291 -11.67 -17.27 -25.56
C ASP A 291 -10.95 -15.91 -25.47
N LYS A 292 -10.16 -15.63 -26.50
CA LYS A 292 -9.45 -14.35 -26.66
C LYS A 292 -10.41 -13.15 -26.77
N THR A 293 -11.60 -13.36 -27.34
CA THR A 293 -12.60 -12.29 -27.51
C THR A 293 -13.15 -11.88 -26.17
N GLN A 294 -13.53 -12.84 -25.32
CA GLN A 294 -14.00 -12.59 -23.97
C GLN A 294 -12.89 -11.95 -23.12
N MET A 295 -11.63 -12.41 -23.23
CA MET A 295 -10.50 -11.76 -22.57
C MET A 295 -10.35 -10.29 -22.97
N ALA A 296 -10.40 -9.98 -24.27
CA ALA A 296 -10.30 -8.61 -24.77
C ALA A 296 -11.45 -7.72 -24.29
N GLN A 297 -12.67 -8.25 -24.23
CA GLN A 297 -13.85 -7.54 -23.69
C GLN A 297 -13.70 -7.24 -22.21
N LEU A 298 -13.20 -8.19 -21.40
CA LEU A 298 -12.94 -8.02 -19.99
C LEU A 298 -11.89 -6.95 -19.71
N VAL A 299 -10.79 -6.96 -20.46
CA VAL A 299 -9.74 -5.94 -20.35
C VAL A 299 -10.29 -4.57 -20.75
N ASP A 300 -11.01 -4.45 -21.85
CA ASP A 300 -11.60 -3.19 -22.32
C ASP A 300 -12.60 -2.63 -21.30
N TRP A 301 -13.47 -3.49 -20.75
CA TRP A 301 -14.38 -3.12 -19.67
C TRP A 301 -13.64 -2.61 -18.44
N GLY A 302 -12.60 -3.33 -17.97
CA GLY A 302 -11.80 -2.94 -16.83
C GLY A 302 -11.08 -1.61 -17.06
N LEU A 303 -10.54 -1.37 -18.24
CA LEU A 303 -9.90 -0.11 -18.63
C LEU A 303 -10.90 1.06 -18.59
N LYS A 304 -12.07 0.92 -19.25
CA LYS A 304 -13.11 1.97 -19.26
C LYS A 304 -13.61 2.29 -17.86
N LEU A 305 -13.89 1.25 -17.05
CA LEU A 305 -14.31 1.43 -15.67
C LEU A 305 -13.24 2.15 -14.83
N THR A 306 -11.96 1.81 -15.05
CA THR A 306 -10.85 2.50 -14.39
C THR A 306 -10.82 3.98 -14.75
N PHE A 307 -10.92 4.34 -16.03
CA PHE A 307 -10.92 5.75 -16.42
C PHE A 307 -12.09 6.52 -15.81
N VAL A 308 -13.29 5.96 -15.82
CA VAL A 308 -14.47 6.60 -15.21
C VAL A 308 -14.33 6.82 -13.71
N LEU A 309 -13.74 5.88 -12.99
CA LEU A 309 -13.63 5.97 -11.52
C LEU A 309 -12.34 6.66 -11.05
N ALA A 310 -11.22 6.46 -11.74
CA ALA A 310 -9.93 6.99 -11.32
C ALA A 310 -9.67 8.42 -11.80
N ALA A 311 -10.16 8.81 -12.98
CA ALA A 311 -9.90 10.15 -13.51
C ALA A 311 -10.46 11.29 -12.62
N PRO A 312 -11.70 11.21 -12.09
CA PRO A 312 -12.17 12.23 -11.15
C PRO A 312 -11.34 12.29 -9.86
N ALA A 313 -10.88 11.13 -9.34
CA ALA A 313 -10.01 11.08 -8.17
C ALA A 313 -8.62 11.68 -8.47
N ALA A 314 -8.04 11.40 -9.63
CA ALA A 314 -6.79 11.99 -10.09
C ALA A 314 -6.90 13.52 -10.19
N LEU A 315 -7.98 14.02 -10.76
CA LEU A 315 -8.27 15.44 -10.90
C LEU A 315 -8.48 16.11 -9.53
N ALA A 316 -9.15 15.44 -8.60
CA ALA A 316 -9.30 15.91 -7.22
C ALA A 316 -7.94 16.04 -6.51
N LEU A 317 -7.05 15.07 -6.62
CA LEU A 317 -5.70 15.17 -6.05
C LEU A 317 -4.89 16.30 -6.70
N PHE A 318 -5.06 16.52 -8.00
CA PHE A 318 -4.32 17.54 -8.75
C PHE A 318 -4.79 18.95 -8.43
N ILE A 319 -6.12 19.22 -8.44
CA ILE A 319 -6.68 20.58 -8.28
C ILE A 319 -7.08 20.85 -6.83
N PHE A 320 -7.66 19.86 -6.15
CA PHE A 320 -8.29 20.00 -4.84
C PHE A 320 -7.38 19.47 -3.70
N GLY A 321 -6.08 19.30 -3.97
CA GLY A 321 -5.10 18.76 -3.03
C GLY A 321 -4.92 19.58 -1.76
N GLN A 322 -4.96 20.93 -1.85
CA GLN A 322 -4.84 21.82 -0.69
C GLN A 322 -6.00 21.67 0.30
N PRO A 323 -7.28 21.75 -0.12
CA PRO A 323 -8.42 21.48 0.76
C PRO A 323 -8.35 20.10 1.43
N LEU A 324 -7.98 19.06 0.67
CA LEU A 324 -7.84 17.70 1.20
C LEU A 324 -6.75 17.62 2.27
N ALA A 325 -5.56 18.16 2.01
CA ALA A 325 -4.47 18.19 2.99
C ALA A 325 -4.81 19.05 4.21
N ALA A 326 -5.42 20.23 4.00
CA ALA A 326 -5.79 21.13 5.07
C ALA A 326 -6.82 20.51 6.02
N VAL A 327 -7.89 19.93 5.48
CA VAL A 327 -8.95 19.32 6.29
C VAL A 327 -8.47 18.10 7.08
N LEU A 328 -7.57 17.31 6.51
CA LEU A 328 -7.11 16.08 7.16
C LEU A 328 -5.94 16.31 8.12
N TYR A 329 -5.01 17.20 7.79
CA TYR A 329 -3.73 17.27 8.49
C TYR A 329 -3.45 18.62 9.17
N HIS A 330 -4.04 19.76 8.73
CA HIS A 330 -3.73 21.08 9.25
C HIS A 330 -4.32 21.32 10.65
N TYR A 331 -3.72 20.64 11.63
CA TYR A 331 -4.03 20.74 13.05
C TYR A 331 -2.73 20.69 13.87
N GLY A 332 -2.73 21.34 15.05
CA GLY A 332 -1.59 21.28 15.98
C GLY A 332 -0.28 21.72 15.32
N GLN A 333 0.68 20.80 15.26
CA GLN A 333 2.03 21.02 14.75
C GLN A 333 2.14 21.02 13.21
N PHE A 334 1.11 20.57 12.50
CA PHE A 334 1.13 20.58 11.04
C PHE A 334 0.83 21.99 10.52
N THR A 335 1.81 22.61 9.90
CA THR A 335 1.80 24.03 9.52
C THR A 335 1.15 24.28 8.15
N ALA A 336 0.92 25.54 7.81
CA ALA A 336 0.47 25.94 6.47
C ALA A 336 1.49 25.58 5.38
N VAL A 337 2.79 25.63 5.71
CA VAL A 337 3.87 25.20 4.81
C VAL A 337 3.76 23.70 4.53
N ASP A 338 3.50 22.89 5.55
CA ASP A 338 3.33 21.46 5.39
C ASP A 338 2.13 21.11 4.49
N VAL A 339 1.04 21.90 4.59
CA VAL A 339 -0.12 21.76 3.68
C VAL A 339 0.30 22.03 2.24
N ALA A 340 1.03 23.14 1.99
CA ALA A 340 1.46 23.49 0.65
C ALA A 340 2.43 22.46 0.05
N MET A 341 3.38 21.95 0.85
CA MET A 341 4.32 20.92 0.40
C MET A 341 3.60 19.59 0.15
N THR A 342 2.67 19.19 1.01
CA THR A 342 1.85 17.99 0.82
C THR A 342 0.96 18.11 -0.43
N GLN A 343 0.39 19.30 -0.70
CA GLN A 343 -0.38 19.58 -1.92
C GLN A 343 0.46 19.39 -3.18
N GLN A 344 1.70 19.87 -3.21
CA GLN A 344 2.60 19.67 -4.38
C GLN A 344 2.83 18.19 -4.67
N ALA A 345 3.06 17.40 -3.64
CA ALA A 345 3.20 15.94 -3.78
C ALA A 345 1.89 15.29 -4.25
N LEU A 346 0.74 15.72 -3.73
CA LEU A 346 -0.59 15.23 -4.14
C LEU A 346 -0.88 15.53 -5.61
N ALA A 347 -0.58 16.76 -6.06
CA ALA A 347 -0.74 17.12 -7.47
C ALA A 347 0.12 16.24 -8.38
N ALA A 348 1.37 16.00 -7.98
CA ALA A 348 2.28 15.12 -8.69
C ALA A 348 1.78 13.66 -8.75
N TYR A 349 1.27 13.13 -7.65
CA TYR A 349 0.64 11.81 -7.61
C TYR A 349 -0.65 11.75 -8.41
N GLY A 350 -1.43 12.86 -8.46
CA GLY A 350 -2.64 12.96 -9.27
C GLY A 350 -2.37 12.66 -10.74
N VAL A 351 -1.25 13.13 -11.28
CA VAL A 351 -0.83 12.82 -12.68
C VAL A 351 -0.68 11.31 -12.89
N GLY A 352 -0.14 10.59 -11.90
CA GLY A 352 0.16 9.16 -12.02
C GLY A 352 -0.94 8.21 -11.54
N LEU A 353 -1.97 8.69 -10.86
CA LEU A 353 -2.98 7.85 -10.20
C LEU A 353 -3.67 6.87 -11.16
N ILE A 354 -4.01 7.34 -12.35
CA ILE A 354 -4.64 6.49 -13.38
C ILE A 354 -3.70 5.34 -13.75
N GLY A 355 -2.43 5.63 -13.97
CA GLY A 355 -1.40 4.60 -14.27
C GLY A 355 -1.29 3.56 -13.16
N LEU A 356 -1.26 3.99 -11.90
CA LEU A 356 -1.19 3.10 -10.73
C LEU A 356 -2.39 2.13 -10.65
N ILE A 357 -3.58 2.60 -11.01
CA ILE A 357 -4.78 1.76 -11.01
C ILE A 357 -4.81 0.86 -12.25
N LEU A 358 -4.43 1.38 -13.43
CA LEU A 358 -4.38 0.61 -14.67
C LEU A 358 -3.44 -0.61 -14.59
N ILE A 359 -2.31 -0.51 -13.89
CA ILE A 359 -1.43 -1.65 -13.65
C ILE A 359 -2.18 -2.79 -12.96
N LYS A 360 -3.07 -2.48 -12.00
CA LYS A 360 -3.86 -3.48 -11.27
C LYS A 360 -4.95 -4.15 -12.12
N ILE A 361 -5.23 -3.61 -13.30
CA ILE A 361 -6.15 -4.18 -14.29
C ILE A 361 -5.38 -4.97 -15.37
N LEU A 362 -4.27 -4.41 -15.84
CA LEU A 362 -3.50 -4.99 -16.95
C LEU A 362 -2.62 -6.17 -16.51
N ALA A 363 -2.00 -6.10 -15.32
CA ALA A 363 -1.15 -7.19 -14.83
C ALA A 363 -1.91 -8.51 -14.61
N PRO A 364 -3.15 -8.55 -14.05
CA PRO A 364 -3.97 -9.75 -13.99
C PRO A 364 -4.20 -10.46 -15.34
N ALA A 365 -4.24 -9.72 -16.47
CA ALA A 365 -4.38 -10.34 -17.79
C ALA A 365 -3.15 -11.16 -18.20
N TYR A 366 -1.97 -10.83 -17.70
CA TYR A 366 -0.77 -11.67 -17.84
C TYR A 366 -0.79 -12.82 -16.83
N TYR A 367 -1.13 -12.55 -15.57
CA TYR A 367 -1.12 -13.57 -14.50
C TYR A 367 -2.14 -14.67 -14.76
N SER A 368 -3.32 -14.36 -15.32
CA SER A 368 -4.32 -15.35 -15.72
C SER A 368 -3.80 -16.34 -16.76
N ARG A 369 -2.75 -15.97 -17.50
CA ARG A 369 -2.07 -16.78 -18.51
C ARG A 369 -0.75 -17.38 -18.02
N GLN A 370 -0.47 -17.27 -16.72
CA GLN A 370 0.78 -17.72 -16.07
C GLN A 370 2.04 -16.97 -16.57
N ASP A 371 1.88 -15.86 -17.28
CA ASP A 371 3.00 -15.00 -17.70
C ASP A 371 3.35 -14.00 -16.59
N ILE A 372 4.18 -14.42 -15.66
CA ILE A 372 4.74 -13.58 -14.60
C ILE A 372 5.98 -12.82 -15.11
N LYS A 373 6.68 -13.38 -16.11
CA LYS A 373 7.96 -12.83 -16.58
C LYS A 373 7.82 -11.46 -17.23
N THR A 374 6.80 -11.27 -18.05
CA THR A 374 6.58 -10.01 -18.77
C THR A 374 6.30 -8.83 -17.82
N PRO A 375 5.34 -8.89 -16.88
CA PRO A 375 5.15 -7.81 -15.90
C PRO A 375 6.39 -7.52 -15.04
N VAL A 376 7.15 -8.54 -14.63
CA VAL A 376 8.37 -8.35 -13.84
C VAL A 376 9.45 -7.64 -14.66
N ARG A 377 9.67 -8.05 -15.93
CA ARG A 377 10.62 -7.37 -16.83
C ARG A 377 10.24 -5.90 -17.03
N ILE A 378 8.97 -5.61 -17.28
CA ILE A 378 8.46 -4.25 -17.42
C ILE A 378 8.69 -3.46 -16.12
N ALA A 379 8.41 -4.05 -14.96
CA ALA A 379 8.62 -3.39 -13.67
C ALA A 379 10.10 -3.03 -13.43
N ILE A 380 11.05 -3.87 -13.84
CA ILE A 380 12.49 -3.59 -13.75
C ILE A 380 12.88 -2.42 -14.67
N ILE A 381 12.41 -2.43 -15.93
CA ILE A 381 12.67 -1.34 -16.87
C ILE A 381 12.11 -0.02 -16.31
N VAL A 382 10.90 -0.04 -15.83
CA VAL A 382 10.25 1.14 -15.25
C VAL A 382 10.96 1.62 -14.00
N LEU A 383 11.45 0.71 -13.14
CA LEU A 383 12.26 1.08 -11.98
C LEU A 383 13.48 1.91 -12.42
N VAL A 384 14.25 1.42 -13.39
CA VAL A 384 15.44 2.14 -13.90
C VAL A 384 15.06 3.51 -14.48
N LEU A 385 14.01 3.56 -15.32
CA LEU A 385 13.56 4.81 -15.92
C LEU A 385 13.00 5.80 -14.89
N THR A 386 12.34 5.32 -13.83
CA THR A 386 11.91 6.17 -12.72
C THR A 386 13.11 6.77 -11.99
N GLN A 387 14.18 6.01 -11.77
CA GLN A 387 15.40 6.56 -11.15
C GLN A 387 16.10 7.59 -12.06
N LEU A 388 16.12 7.38 -13.36
CA LEU A 388 16.62 8.37 -14.31
C LEU A 388 15.75 9.64 -14.32
N ALA A 389 14.42 9.49 -14.23
CA ALA A 389 13.50 10.62 -14.10
C ALA A 389 13.74 11.41 -12.80
N ASN A 390 14.07 10.74 -11.68
CA ASN A 390 14.44 11.39 -10.43
C ASN A 390 15.63 12.34 -10.60
N ILE A 391 16.65 11.93 -11.36
CA ILE A 391 17.84 12.77 -11.61
C ILE A 391 17.45 14.11 -12.27
N VAL A 392 16.42 14.10 -13.12
CA VAL A 392 15.96 15.30 -13.82
C VAL A 392 14.94 16.08 -13.00
N LEU A 393 13.95 15.40 -12.41
CA LEU A 393 12.78 16.06 -11.81
C LEU A 393 13.03 16.53 -10.37
N VAL A 394 13.85 15.83 -9.60
CA VAL A 394 14.09 16.18 -8.19
C VAL A 394 14.80 17.53 -8.03
N PRO A 395 15.85 17.89 -8.82
CA PRO A 395 16.47 19.20 -8.71
C PRO A 395 15.52 20.38 -8.97
N TRP A 396 14.45 20.18 -9.76
CA TRP A 396 13.49 21.22 -10.12
C TRP A 396 12.26 21.27 -9.20
N LEU A 397 11.78 20.08 -8.79
CA LEU A 397 10.51 19.93 -8.08
C LEU A 397 10.67 19.39 -6.66
N ASN A 398 11.92 19.17 -6.20
CA ASN A 398 12.22 18.60 -4.89
C ASN A 398 11.42 17.30 -4.63
N HIS A 399 10.78 17.18 -3.47
CA HIS A 399 9.96 16.01 -3.08
C HIS A 399 8.79 15.74 -4.04
N ALA A 400 8.18 16.78 -4.64
CA ALA A 400 7.15 16.60 -5.66
C ALA A 400 7.69 15.94 -6.94
N GLY A 401 8.98 16.15 -7.26
CA GLY A 401 9.68 15.46 -8.34
C GLY A 401 9.73 13.96 -8.14
N LEU A 402 9.96 13.48 -6.91
CA LEU A 402 9.88 12.05 -6.58
C LEU A 402 8.47 11.49 -6.80
N ALA A 403 7.44 12.20 -6.33
CA ALA A 403 6.04 11.80 -6.52
C ALA A 403 5.68 11.75 -8.02
N LEU A 404 6.13 12.73 -8.81
CA LEU A 404 5.89 12.80 -10.25
C LEU A 404 6.62 11.67 -10.99
N SER A 405 7.87 11.38 -10.64
CA SER A 405 8.63 10.28 -11.23
C SER A 405 7.95 8.92 -11.00
N ILE A 406 7.44 8.69 -9.78
CA ILE A 406 6.67 7.48 -9.47
C ILE A 406 5.39 7.43 -10.32
N GLY A 407 4.68 8.55 -10.43
CA GLY A 407 3.46 8.68 -11.22
C GLY A 407 3.69 8.41 -12.72
N LEU A 408 4.70 9.06 -13.31
CA LEU A 408 5.09 8.86 -14.70
C LEU A 408 5.58 7.43 -14.95
N GLY A 409 6.35 6.87 -14.02
CA GLY A 409 6.75 5.46 -14.05
C GLY A 409 5.55 4.51 -14.06
N ALA A 410 4.52 4.79 -13.25
CA ALA A 410 3.30 4.00 -13.25
C ALA A 410 2.52 4.12 -14.58
N CYS A 411 2.44 5.31 -15.17
CA CYS A 411 1.84 5.50 -16.48
C CYS A 411 2.60 4.74 -17.58
N LEU A 412 3.94 4.78 -17.54
CA LEU A 412 4.79 4.04 -18.46
C LEU A 412 4.62 2.52 -18.28
N ASN A 413 4.56 2.04 -17.05
CA ASN A 413 4.30 0.63 -16.75
C ASN A 413 2.96 0.17 -17.34
N ALA A 414 1.90 0.93 -17.07
CA ALA A 414 0.58 0.66 -17.63
C ALA A 414 0.59 0.66 -19.17
N PHE A 415 1.29 1.63 -19.79
CA PHE A 415 1.43 1.71 -21.24
C PHE A 415 2.19 0.50 -21.81
N LEU A 416 3.29 0.07 -21.20
CA LEU A 416 4.06 -1.10 -21.68
C LEU A 416 3.27 -2.40 -21.51
N LEU A 417 2.53 -2.57 -20.42
CA LEU A 417 1.61 -3.69 -20.24
C LEU A 417 0.50 -3.69 -21.30
N TRP A 418 -0.13 -2.53 -21.51
CA TRP A 418 -1.15 -2.36 -22.54
C TRP A 418 -0.63 -2.68 -23.94
N ARG A 419 0.55 -2.15 -24.31
CA ARG A 419 1.22 -2.41 -25.59
C ARG A 419 1.48 -3.91 -25.80
N GLY A 420 1.94 -4.60 -24.75
CA GLY A 420 2.19 -6.04 -24.82
C GLY A 420 0.90 -6.84 -25.05
N LEU A 421 -0.22 -6.48 -24.40
CA LEU A 421 -1.53 -7.11 -24.64
C LEU A 421 -2.05 -6.79 -26.05
N HIS A 422 -1.79 -5.57 -26.54
CA HIS A 422 -2.14 -5.19 -27.92
C HIS A 422 -1.42 -6.05 -28.96
N GLN A 423 -0.12 -6.25 -28.81
CA GLN A 423 0.69 -7.10 -29.69
C GLN A 423 0.23 -8.57 -29.67
N GLN A 424 -0.31 -9.03 -28.56
CA GLN A 424 -0.86 -10.39 -28.40
C GLN A 424 -2.30 -10.53 -28.91
N GLY A 425 -2.92 -9.45 -29.43
CA GLY A 425 -4.30 -9.46 -29.93
C GLY A 425 -5.37 -9.60 -28.83
N LEU A 426 -5.04 -9.22 -27.59
CA LEU A 426 -5.91 -9.32 -26.42
C LEU A 426 -6.60 -7.99 -26.07
N LEU A 427 -6.68 -7.08 -27.04
CA LEU A 427 -7.43 -5.83 -26.93
C LEU A 427 -8.47 -5.71 -28.05
N MET A 428 -9.58 -5.07 -27.74
CA MET A 428 -10.65 -4.82 -28.72
C MET A 428 -10.19 -3.85 -29.81
N LYS A 429 -10.28 -4.25 -31.09
CA LYS A 429 -9.85 -3.43 -32.23
C LYS A 429 -10.73 -2.17 -32.44
N ASN A 430 -12.02 -2.24 -32.17
CA ASN A 430 -13.00 -1.16 -32.38
C ASN A 430 -13.75 -0.83 -31.08
N ALA A 431 -13.05 -0.44 -30.03
CA ALA A 431 -13.64 -0.23 -28.71
C ALA A 431 -14.32 1.13 -28.53
N GLY A 432 -14.37 1.98 -29.55
CA GLY A 432 -14.99 3.31 -29.46
C GLY A 432 -14.32 4.27 -28.48
N TRP A 433 -13.02 4.11 -28.23
CA TRP A 433 -12.25 4.86 -27.22
C TRP A 433 -12.27 6.36 -27.44
N LEU A 434 -12.21 6.85 -28.68
CA LEU A 434 -12.24 8.28 -28.96
C LEU A 434 -13.54 8.92 -28.48
N LYS A 435 -14.68 8.31 -28.80
CA LYS A 435 -16.00 8.77 -28.36
C LYS A 435 -16.15 8.67 -26.84
N PHE A 436 -15.62 7.60 -26.24
CA PHE A 436 -15.61 7.39 -24.79
C PHE A 436 -14.81 8.48 -24.07
N LEU A 437 -13.57 8.73 -24.51
CA LEU A 437 -12.69 9.74 -23.90
C LEU A 437 -13.25 11.16 -24.09
N PHE A 438 -13.82 11.47 -25.24
CA PHE A 438 -14.46 12.76 -25.49
C PHE A 438 -15.63 13.01 -24.53
N LYS A 439 -16.51 12.03 -24.33
CA LYS A 439 -17.61 12.13 -23.38
C LYS A 439 -17.12 12.26 -21.93
N LEU A 440 -16.10 11.49 -21.57
CA LEU A 440 -15.50 11.53 -20.24
C LEU A 440 -14.83 12.89 -19.97
N SER A 441 -14.14 13.46 -20.98
CA SER A 441 -13.48 14.76 -20.83
C SER A 441 -14.46 15.89 -20.51
N ILE A 442 -15.67 15.87 -21.08
CA ILE A 442 -16.74 16.83 -20.75
C ILE A 442 -17.07 16.76 -19.24
N ALA A 443 -17.26 15.55 -18.72
CA ALA A 443 -17.57 15.36 -17.31
C ALA A 443 -16.38 15.78 -16.40
N LEU A 444 -15.15 15.51 -16.83
CA LEU A 444 -13.94 15.90 -16.10
C LEU A 444 -13.72 17.41 -16.09
N VAL A 445 -13.98 18.10 -17.21
CA VAL A 445 -13.93 19.57 -17.25
C VAL A 445 -14.97 20.17 -16.31
N ALA A 446 -16.19 19.65 -16.29
CA ALA A 446 -17.24 20.13 -15.40
C ALA A 446 -16.85 20.04 -13.92
N ILE A 447 -16.30 18.89 -13.48
CA ILE A 447 -15.84 18.76 -12.09
C ILE A 447 -14.54 19.51 -11.83
N GLY A 448 -13.68 19.66 -12.84
CA GLY A 448 -12.45 20.47 -12.73
C GLY A 448 -12.75 21.92 -12.38
N VAL A 449 -13.77 22.49 -12.99
CA VAL A 449 -14.29 23.83 -12.67
C VAL A 449 -14.77 23.90 -11.21
N ILE A 450 -15.53 22.89 -10.76
CA ILE A 450 -16.01 22.84 -9.36
C ILE A 450 -14.84 22.72 -8.37
N PHE A 451 -13.87 21.85 -8.65
CA PHE A 451 -12.68 21.72 -7.79
C PHE A 451 -11.85 23.00 -7.77
N TYR A 452 -11.71 23.68 -8.90
CA TYR A 452 -11.01 24.94 -8.97
C TYR A 452 -11.69 26.02 -8.11
N TYR A 453 -13.00 26.24 -8.28
CA TYR A 453 -13.75 27.19 -7.46
C TYR A 453 -13.75 26.78 -5.99
N GLY A 454 -13.97 25.52 -5.67
CA GLY A 454 -13.96 25.01 -4.30
C GLY A 454 -12.60 25.18 -3.60
N ALA A 455 -11.50 25.07 -4.35
CA ALA A 455 -10.16 25.29 -3.82
C ALA A 455 -9.89 26.78 -3.48
N HIS A 456 -10.49 27.73 -4.22
CA HIS A 456 -10.22 29.16 -4.10
C HIS A 456 -11.32 29.96 -3.39
N GLN A 457 -12.53 29.41 -3.24
CA GLN A 457 -13.67 30.12 -2.63
C GLN A 457 -13.50 30.35 -1.13
N HIS A 458 -12.75 29.48 -0.45
CA HIS A 458 -12.54 29.53 0.99
C HIS A 458 -11.06 29.58 1.31
N ASP A 459 -10.70 30.33 2.35
CA ASP A 459 -9.38 30.18 2.95
C ASP A 459 -9.35 28.92 3.82
N TRP A 460 -8.90 27.82 3.21
CA TRP A 460 -8.83 26.50 3.87
C TRP A 460 -7.85 26.47 5.04
N LEU A 461 -6.93 27.42 5.10
CA LEU A 461 -5.95 27.51 6.19
C LEU A 461 -6.53 28.25 7.39
N GLU A 462 -7.22 29.36 7.17
CA GLU A 462 -7.88 30.12 8.24
C GLU A 462 -9.02 29.33 8.91
N LEU A 463 -9.72 28.49 8.15
CA LEU A 463 -10.75 27.60 8.68
C LEU A 463 -10.22 26.53 9.68
N LYS A 464 -8.93 26.53 10.02
CA LYS A 464 -8.33 25.70 11.07
C LYS A 464 -9.05 25.82 12.40
N ASN A 465 -9.49 27.04 12.74
CA ASN A 465 -10.16 27.35 14.00
C ASN A 465 -11.63 26.88 14.06
N THR A 466 -12.22 26.52 12.91
CA THR A 466 -13.59 26.03 12.79
C THR A 466 -13.66 24.69 12.07
N PRO A 467 -13.13 23.62 12.67
CA PRO A 467 -12.91 22.33 11.97
C PRO A 467 -14.21 21.72 11.43
N PHE A 468 -15.33 21.84 12.14
CA PHE A 468 -16.61 21.33 11.66
C PHE A 468 -17.10 22.05 10.40
N ILE A 469 -16.96 23.37 10.33
CA ILE A 469 -17.30 24.18 9.15
C ILE A 469 -16.40 23.77 7.98
N ARG A 470 -15.10 23.62 8.23
CA ARG A 470 -14.13 23.20 7.22
C ARG A 470 -14.43 21.81 6.65
N ILE A 471 -14.76 20.84 7.50
CA ILE A 471 -15.17 19.48 7.08
C ILE A 471 -16.49 19.54 6.30
N THR A 472 -17.46 20.35 6.73
CA THR A 472 -18.74 20.49 6.04
C THR A 472 -18.55 21.08 4.64
N TRP A 473 -17.75 22.14 4.49
CA TRP A 473 -17.45 22.70 3.16
C TRP A 473 -16.74 21.68 2.26
N LEU A 474 -15.76 20.94 2.78
CA LEU A 474 -15.12 19.88 2.01
C LEU A 474 -16.14 18.84 1.53
N GLY A 475 -17.02 18.39 2.42
CA GLY A 475 -18.09 17.43 2.10
C GLY A 475 -19.05 17.96 1.05
N LEU A 476 -19.47 19.24 1.15
CA LEU A 476 -20.35 19.88 0.17
C LEU A 476 -19.71 19.99 -1.20
N TRP A 477 -18.45 20.44 -1.29
CA TRP A 477 -17.73 20.52 -2.57
C TRP A 477 -17.51 19.14 -3.22
N LEU A 478 -17.16 18.12 -2.43
CA LEU A 478 -17.03 16.76 -2.93
C LEU A 478 -18.38 16.16 -3.38
N ALA A 479 -19.46 16.42 -2.63
CA ALA A 479 -20.80 15.98 -2.99
C ALA A 479 -21.30 16.68 -4.27
N LEU A 480 -21.06 18.00 -4.39
CA LEU A 480 -21.40 18.78 -5.59
C LEU A 480 -20.62 18.25 -6.80
N ALA A 481 -19.31 18.06 -6.67
CA ALA A 481 -18.47 17.52 -7.73
C ALA A 481 -18.94 16.11 -8.14
N GLY A 482 -19.27 15.25 -7.19
CA GLY A 482 -19.80 13.90 -7.44
C GLY A 482 -21.17 13.95 -8.16
N GLY A 483 -22.06 14.81 -7.71
CA GLY A 483 -23.38 15.00 -8.35
C GLY A 483 -23.28 15.51 -9.79
N VAL A 484 -22.44 16.54 -10.01
CA VAL A 484 -22.20 17.08 -11.36
C VAL A 484 -21.51 16.06 -12.26
N TYR A 485 -20.55 15.31 -11.73
CA TYR A 485 -19.88 14.25 -12.48
C TYR A 485 -20.87 13.18 -12.97
N LEU A 486 -21.67 12.65 -12.07
CA LEU A 486 -22.68 11.64 -12.41
C LEU A 486 -23.74 12.20 -13.37
N GLY A 487 -24.18 13.45 -13.17
CA GLY A 487 -25.08 14.16 -14.06
C GLY A 487 -24.50 14.36 -15.47
N ALA A 488 -23.24 14.79 -15.56
CA ALA A 488 -22.55 14.97 -16.84
C ALA A 488 -22.34 13.64 -17.58
N LEU A 489 -21.98 12.58 -16.85
CA LEU A 489 -21.91 11.23 -17.44
C LEU A 489 -23.28 10.79 -17.98
N TRP A 490 -24.35 11.01 -17.23
CA TRP A 490 -25.70 10.66 -17.66
C TRP A 490 -26.13 11.44 -18.90
N LEU A 491 -25.89 12.76 -18.96
CA LEU A 491 -26.17 13.63 -20.09
C LEU A 491 -25.36 13.26 -21.33
N THR A 492 -24.12 12.85 -21.19
CA THR A 492 -23.28 12.38 -22.30
C THR A 492 -23.62 10.96 -22.76
N GLY A 493 -24.60 10.33 -22.11
CA GLY A 493 -25.15 9.04 -22.52
C GLY A 493 -24.46 7.82 -21.93
N PHE A 494 -23.67 7.99 -20.85
CA PHE A 494 -23.23 6.86 -20.04
C PHE A 494 -24.39 6.33 -19.19
N ARG A 495 -24.51 5.02 -19.10
CA ARG A 495 -25.52 4.35 -18.28
C ARG A 495 -24.83 3.37 -17.34
N VAL A 496 -25.37 3.20 -16.14
CA VAL A 496 -24.85 2.22 -15.16
C VAL A 496 -24.77 0.81 -15.77
N LYS A 497 -25.70 0.47 -16.66
CA LYS A 497 -25.71 -0.81 -17.38
C LYS A 497 -24.47 -1.06 -18.24
N ASP A 498 -23.80 0.01 -18.71
CA ASP A 498 -22.58 -0.09 -19.53
C ASP A 498 -21.37 -0.57 -18.73
N PHE A 499 -21.45 -0.42 -17.40
CA PHE A 499 -20.39 -0.79 -16.47
C PHE A 499 -20.74 -2.01 -15.60
N LEU A 500 -21.97 -2.51 -15.69
CA LEU A 500 -22.32 -3.77 -15.02
C LEU A 500 -21.72 -4.94 -15.81
N TYR A 501 -20.82 -5.68 -15.16
CA TYR A 501 -20.32 -6.92 -15.73
C TYR A 501 -21.45 -7.95 -15.78
N LYS A 502 -21.85 -8.32 -16.98
CA LYS A 502 -22.73 -9.48 -17.19
C LYS A 502 -21.85 -10.70 -17.25
N ALA A 503 -21.79 -11.47 -16.15
CA ALA A 503 -21.25 -12.83 -16.19
C ALA A 503 -22.19 -13.68 -17.08
N THR A 504 -21.85 -13.81 -18.35
CA THR A 504 -22.45 -14.79 -19.24
C THR A 504 -21.78 -16.13 -19.07
#